data_e57ea4ce54e0577e7492f714fd6a7c05
#
_entry.id   e57ea4ce54e0577e7492f714fd6a7c05
#
_cell.length_a   1.000
_cell.length_b   1.000
_cell.length_c   1.000
_cell.angle_alpha   90.00
_cell.angle_beta   90.00
_cell.angle_gamma   90.00
#
_symmetry.space_group_name_H-M   'P 1'
#
loop_
_entity.id
_entity.type
_entity.pdbx_description
1 polymer ?
#
loop_
_entity_poly.entity_id
_entity_poly.type
_entity_poly.pdbx_seq_one_letter_code
_entity_poly.pdbx_strand_id
1 'polypeptide(L)'
;MSVKLKGIDVSKWQGVIDWAKVAGDGVKFAMIRLGYGSKDGTACGVDSYYQKNVEGALKNGIAVGCYFYSYALTVEAVKKEAAFVIQQLAKYKGRILYPIAFDIEDKTQAGL
;
A
#
# COMPACT_ATOMS: atom_id res chain seq x y z
N MET A 1 -16.97 12.70 -21.75
CA MET A 1 -17.03 13.18 -20.36
C MET A 1 -16.17 12.27 -19.47
N SER A 2 -15.20 12.84 -18.80
CA SER A 2 -14.35 12.06 -17.91
C SER A 2 -14.94 12.10 -16.49
N VAL A 3 -15.00 10.93 -15.83
CA VAL A 3 -15.41 10.81 -14.45
C VAL A 3 -14.15 10.72 -13.60
N LYS A 4 -13.97 11.65 -12.66
CA LYS A 4 -12.86 11.62 -11.73
C LYS A 4 -13.33 10.97 -10.43
N LEU A 5 -12.63 9.91 -10.03
CA LEU A 5 -12.86 9.28 -8.75
C LEU A 5 -12.00 9.96 -7.69
N LYS A 6 -12.60 10.28 -6.55
CA LYS A 6 -11.88 10.84 -5.41
C LYS A 6 -11.17 9.72 -4.66
N GLY A 7 -9.87 9.88 -4.43
CA GLY A 7 -9.05 8.91 -3.74
C GLY A 7 -8.13 9.55 -2.73
N ILE A 8 -7.56 8.70 -1.85
CA ILE A 8 -6.60 9.12 -0.83
C ILE A 8 -5.45 8.13 -0.73
N ASP A 9 -4.30 8.61 -0.23
CA ASP A 9 -3.14 7.79 0.13
C ASP A 9 -3.00 7.79 1.64
N VAL A 10 -2.84 6.62 2.25
CA VAL A 10 -2.74 6.53 3.71
C VAL A 10 -1.67 5.54 4.15
N SER A 11 -1.12 5.78 5.34
CA SER A 11 -0.15 4.93 6.01
C SER A 11 -0.33 5.06 7.53
N LYS A 12 0.58 4.48 8.31
CA LYS A 12 0.56 4.64 9.77
C LYS A 12 0.62 6.12 10.20
N TRP A 13 1.15 6.99 9.35
CA TRP A 13 1.32 8.41 9.69
C TRP A 13 -0.01 9.15 9.85
N GLN A 14 -1.09 8.64 9.24
CA GLN A 14 -2.43 9.20 9.44
C GLN A 14 -3.09 8.69 10.73
N GLY A 15 -2.50 7.70 11.39
CA GLY A 15 -3.06 7.10 12.60
C GLY A 15 -4.34 6.34 12.33
N VAL A 16 -5.21 6.29 13.35
CA VAL A 16 -6.51 5.62 13.23
C VAL A 16 -7.43 6.48 12.35
N ILE A 17 -8.00 5.85 11.32
CA ILE A 17 -8.87 6.53 10.34
C ILE A 17 -10.32 6.09 10.56
N ASP A 18 -11.22 7.08 10.58
CA ASP A 18 -12.66 6.81 10.55
C ASP A 18 -13.10 6.58 9.10
N TRP A 19 -13.07 5.34 8.69
CA TRP A 19 -13.35 4.96 7.30
C TRP A 19 -14.81 5.20 6.89
N ALA A 20 -15.74 5.15 7.83
CA ALA A 20 -17.14 5.50 7.56
C ALA A 20 -17.27 6.97 7.15
N LYS A 21 -16.55 7.85 7.84
CA LYS A 21 -16.55 9.27 7.53
C LYS A 21 -15.87 9.54 6.18
N VAL A 22 -14.75 8.85 5.91
CA VAL A 22 -14.03 8.94 4.63
C VAL A 22 -14.97 8.57 3.48
N ALA A 23 -15.69 7.46 3.61
CA ALA A 23 -16.66 7.03 2.61
C ALA A 23 -17.80 8.05 2.45
N GLY A 24 -18.26 8.60 3.56
CA GLY A 24 -19.31 9.63 3.55
C GLY A 24 -18.90 10.91 2.83
N ASP A 25 -17.61 11.22 2.80
CA ASP A 25 -17.06 12.36 2.09
C ASP A 25 -16.88 12.12 0.57
N GLY A 26 -17.33 10.98 0.06
CA GLY A 26 -17.30 10.67 -1.37
C GLY A 26 -16.01 10.02 -1.87
N VAL A 27 -15.13 9.59 -0.98
CA VAL A 27 -13.92 8.88 -1.35
C VAL A 27 -14.28 7.50 -1.87
N LYS A 28 -13.78 7.13 -3.06
CA LYS A 28 -14.11 5.89 -3.75
C LYS A 28 -12.98 4.87 -3.74
N PHE A 29 -11.73 5.32 -3.58
CA PHE A 29 -10.59 4.40 -3.50
C PHE A 29 -9.53 4.94 -2.55
N ALA A 30 -8.70 4.02 -2.04
CA ALA A 30 -7.58 4.36 -1.18
C ALA A 30 -6.35 3.56 -1.60
N MET A 31 -5.21 4.25 -1.70
CA MET A 31 -3.90 3.62 -1.83
C MET A 31 -3.32 3.51 -0.42
N ILE A 32 -3.19 2.29 0.06
CA ILE A 32 -2.81 2.02 1.45
C ILE A 32 -1.40 1.47 1.50
N ARG A 33 -0.55 2.06 2.34
CA ARG A 33 0.82 1.55 2.49
C ARG A 33 0.78 0.16 3.11
N LEU A 34 1.28 -0.81 2.36
CA LEU A 34 1.44 -2.18 2.84
C LEU A 34 2.60 -2.28 3.83
N GLY A 35 3.70 -1.65 3.49
CA GLY A 35 4.88 -1.71 4.31
C GLY A 35 6.09 -1.08 3.64
N TYR A 36 7.26 -1.53 4.05
CA TYR A 36 8.54 -1.00 3.60
C TYR A 36 9.56 -2.13 3.48
N GLY A 37 10.51 -1.95 2.59
CA GLY A 37 11.59 -2.90 2.38
C GLY A 37 12.85 -2.55 3.14
N SER A 38 13.93 -3.18 2.74
CA SER A 38 15.27 -2.93 3.26
C SER A 38 16.28 -2.99 2.11
N LYS A 39 17.50 -2.49 2.36
CA LYS A 39 18.53 -2.40 1.31
C LYS A 39 18.85 -3.74 0.66
N ASP A 40 18.85 -4.82 1.45
CA ASP A 40 19.11 -6.18 0.95
C ASP A 40 17.85 -7.02 0.80
N GLY A 41 16.68 -6.48 1.12
CA GLY A 41 15.40 -7.17 1.01
C GLY A 41 15.09 -8.15 2.12
N THR A 42 15.95 -8.27 3.15
CA THR A 42 15.77 -9.28 4.21
C THR A 42 15.01 -8.79 5.43
N ALA A 43 14.89 -7.48 5.61
CA ALA A 43 14.24 -6.86 6.77
C ALA A 43 12.99 -6.07 6.40
N CYS A 44 12.15 -6.63 5.54
CA CYS A 44 10.88 -6.00 5.17
C CYS A 44 9.92 -5.98 6.35
N GLY A 45 9.15 -4.90 6.46
CA GLY A 45 8.17 -4.75 7.51
C GLY A 45 6.79 -4.37 6.98
N VAL A 46 5.75 -4.76 7.70
CA VAL A 46 4.37 -4.38 7.40
C VAL A 46 4.07 -3.06 8.11
N ASP A 47 3.42 -2.12 7.40
CA ASP A 47 2.92 -0.90 8.03
C ASP A 47 1.98 -1.29 9.18
N SER A 48 2.17 -0.70 10.36
CA SER A 48 1.42 -1.07 11.56
C SER A 48 -0.09 -0.87 11.43
N TYR A 49 -0.54 -0.04 10.50
CA TYR A 49 -1.97 0.20 10.24
C TYR A 49 -2.45 -0.43 8.93
N TYR A 50 -1.61 -1.23 8.24
CA TYR A 50 -2.00 -1.84 6.97
C TYR A 50 -3.30 -2.61 7.06
N GLN A 51 -3.38 -3.56 8.00
CA GLN A 51 -4.55 -4.41 8.15
C GLN A 51 -5.79 -3.59 8.51
N LYS A 52 -5.68 -2.69 9.48
CA LYS A 52 -6.80 -1.83 9.89
C LYS A 52 -7.30 -0.96 8.74
N ASN A 53 -6.37 -0.41 7.96
CA ASN A 53 -6.74 0.46 6.85
C ASN A 53 -7.42 -0.33 5.73
N VAL A 54 -6.87 -1.49 5.34
CA VAL A 54 -7.49 -2.32 4.31
C VAL A 54 -8.89 -2.77 4.73
N GLU A 55 -9.01 -3.32 5.93
CA GLU A 55 -10.31 -3.83 6.42
C GLU A 55 -11.32 -2.71 6.59
N GLY A 56 -10.90 -1.56 7.13
CA GLY A 56 -11.79 -0.42 7.29
C GLY A 56 -12.28 0.14 5.96
N ALA A 57 -11.40 0.26 4.98
CA ALA A 57 -11.76 0.73 3.66
C ALA A 57 -12.75 -0.23 2.98
N LEU A 58 -12.42 -1.52 2.96
CA LEU A 58 -13.28 -2.54 2.32
C LEU A 58 -14.65 -2.63 2.99
N LYS A 59 -14.70 -2.56 4.32
CA LYS A 59 -15.95 -2.60 5.07
C LYS A 59 -16.87 -1.44 4.71
N ASN A 60 -16.31 -0.31 4.33
CA ASN A 60 -17.07 0.89 3.98
C ASN A 60 -17.20 1.11 2.46
N GLY A 61 -16.96 0.07 1.66
CA GLY A 61 -17.17 0.11 0.23
C GLY A 61 -16.14 0.92 -0.55
N ILE A 62 -14.98 1.18 0.03
CA ILE A 62 -13.90 1.89 -0.63
C ILE A 62 -12.98 0.88 -1.29
N ALA A 63 -12.72 1.04 -2.59
CA ALA A 63 -11.80 0.16 -3.32
C ALA A 63 -10.37 0.41 -2.86
N VAL A 64 -9.57 -0.66 -2.75
CA VAL A 64 -8.22 -0.62 -2.18
C VAL A 64 -7.18 -0.99 -3.21
N GLY A 65 -6.14 -0.18 -3.31
CA GLY A 65 -4.85 -0.56 -3.87
C GLY A 65 -3.80 -0.43 -2.78
N CYS A 66 -2.61 -0.93 -3.03
CA CYS A 66 -1.54 -0.87 -2.04
C CYS A 66 -0.28 -0.28 -2.63
N TYR A 67 0.55 0.33 -1.78
CA TYR A 67 1.89 0.72 -2.17
C TYR A 67 2.90 0.24 -1.14
N PHE A 68 4.13 0.09 -1.59
CA PHE A 68 5.23 -0.44 -0.80
C PHE A 68 6.44 0.48 -0.96
N TYR A 69 6.99 0.93 0.16
CA TYR A 69 8.16 1.79 0.13
C TYR A 69 9.43 0.95 -0.01
N SER A 70 10.04 0.98 -1.19
CA SER A 70 11.22 0.17 -1.49
C SER A 70 12.50 0.86 -1.04
N TYR A 71 13.37 0.10 -0.39
CA TYR A 71 14.74 0.52 -0.07
C TYR A 71 15.78 -0.34 -0.78
N ALA A 72 15.35 -1.24 -1.67
CA ALA A 72 16.23 -2.20 -2.32
C ALA A 72 17.33 -1.51 -3.13
N LEU A 73 18.56 -2.00 -3.00
CA LEU A 73 19.72 -1.50 -3.74
C LEU A 73 20.14 -2.42 -4.88
N THR A 74 19.57 -3.62 -4.97
CA THR A 74 19.92 -4.63 -5.98
C THR A 74 18.66 -5.29 -6.52
N VAL A 75 18.78 -5.94 -7.68
CA VAL A 75 17.68 -6.73 -8.26
C VAL A 75 17.28 -7.86 -7.31
N GLU A 76 18.24 -8.49 -6.64
CA GLU A 76 17.95 -9.54 -5.65
C GLU A 76 17.09 -9.02 -4.52
N ALA A 77 17.40 -7.83 -3.99
CA ALA A 77 16.61 -7.19 -2.93
C ALA A 77 15.19 -6.86 -3.41
N VAL A 78 15.04 -6.38 -4.65
CA VAL A 78 13.71 -6.11 -5.23
C VAL A 78 12.88 -7.39 -5.31
N LYS A 79 13.49 -8.52 -5.70
CA LYS A 79 12.80 -9.82 -5.75
C LYS A 79 12.30 -10.25 -4.37
N LYS A 80 13.12 -10.05 -3.34
CA LYS A 80 12.74 -10.37 -1.96
C LYS A 80 11.61 -9.47 -1.47
N GLU A 81 11.66 -8.18 -1.78
CA GLU A 81 10.57 -7.26 -1.46
C GLU A 81 9.27 -7.66 -2.15
N ALA A 82 9.34 -8.03 -3.44
CA ALA A 82 8.17 -8.46 -4.20
C ALA A 82 7.55 -9.72 -3.59
N ALA A 83 8.37 -10.71 -3.21
CA ALA A 83 7.88 -11.93 -2.56
C ALA A 83 7.17 -11.60 -1.23
N PHE A 84 7.73 -10.69 -0.44
CA PHE A 84 7.13 -10.23 0.81
C PHE A 84 5.76 -9.58 0.56
N VAL A 85 5.68 -8.69 -0.44
CA VAL A 85 4.43 -8.00 -0.79
C VAL A 85 3.36 -9.00 -1.21
N ILE A 86 3.71 -9.97 -2.06
CA ILE A 86 2.78 -11.00 -2.52
C ILE A 86 2.22 -11.79 -1.34
N GLN A 87 3.08 -12.14 -0.39
CA GLN A 87 2.68 -12.87 0.82
C GLN A 87 1.65 -12.07 1.64
N GLN A 88 1.87 -10.76 1.79
CA GLN A 88 0.94 -9.92 2.55
C GLN A 88 -0.38 -9.73 1.81
N LEU A 89 -0.35 -9.60 0.48
CA LEU A 89 -1.54 -9.43 -0.33
C LEU A 89 -2.42 -10.68 -0.36
N ALA A 90 -1.84 -11.86 -0.13
CA ALA A 90 -2.58 -13.12 -0.18
C ALA A 90 -3.76 -13.16 0.79
N LYS A 91 -3.67 -12.42 1.90
CA LYS A 91 -4.75 -12.32 2.90
C LYS A 91 -6.02 -11.67 2.33
N TYR A 92 -5.88 -10.87 1.29
CA TYR A 92 -6.97 -10.11 0.70
C TYR A 92 -7.17 -10.44 -0.78
N LYS A 93 -6.84 -11.66 -1.17
CA LYS A 93 -6.93 -12.10 -2.55
C LYS A 93 -8.34 -11.85 -3.12
N GLY A 94 -8.40 -11.16 -4.27
CA GLY A 94 -9.66 -10.84 -4.93
C GLY A 94 -10.40 -9.64 -4.33
N ARG A 95 -9.91 -9.05 -3.23
CA ARG A 95 -10.54 -7.90 -2.56
C ARG A 95 -9.79 -6.60 -2.81
N ILE A 96 -8.53 -6.66 -3.22
CA ILE A 96 -7.73 -5.49 -3.58
C ILE A 96 -7.81 -5.33 -5.10
N LEU A 97 -8.48 -4.28 -5.56
CA LEU A 97 -8.85 -4.11 -6.97
C LEU A 97 -7.92 -3.18 -7.75
N TYR A 98 -7.22 -2.28 -7.06
CA TYR A 98 -6.30 -1.35 -7.70
C TYR A 98 -4.88 -1.92 -7.73
N PRO A 99 -4.01 -1.40 -8.61
CA PRO A 99 -2.66 -1.94 -8.75
C PRO A 99 -1.82 -1.75 -7.50
N ILE A 100 -0.74 -2.54 -7.44
CA ILE A 100 0.27 -2.44 -6.42
C ILE A 100 1.40 -1.57 -6.98
N ALA A 101 1.78 -0.53 -6.25
CA ALA A 101 2.86 0.36 -6.64
C ALA A 101 4.06 0.22 -5.71
N PHE A 102 5.27 0.24 -6.27
CA PHE A 102 6.50 0.37 -5.50
C PHE A 102 6.94 1.82 -5.53
N ASP A 103 7.08 2.42 -4.35
CA ASP A 103 7.55 3.77 -4.21
C ASP A 103 9.07 3.75 -4.04
N ILE A 104 9.80 4.27 -5.02
CA ILE A 104 11.26 4.31 -5.05
C ILE A 104 11.68 5.77 -4.93
N GLU A 105 11.88 6.24 -3.69
CA GLU A 105 12.21 7.63 -3.41
C GLU A 105 13.61 7.81 -2.81
N ASP A 106 14.24 6.74 -2.35
CA ASP A 106 15.58 6.82 -1.75
C ASP A 106 16.62 7.13 -2.81
N LYS A 107 17.45 8.14 -2.56
CA LYS A 107 18.51 8.54 -3.50
C LYS A 107 19.52 7.42 -3.77
N THR A 108 19.71 6.52 -2.82
CA THR A 108 20.63 5.39 -3.01
C THR A 108 20.11 4.37 -4.01
N GLN A 109 18.84 4.46 -4.41
CA GLN A 109 18.24 3.59 -5.39
C GLN A 109 18.35 4.12 -6.82
N ALA A 110 18.88 5.31 -7.00
CA ALA A 110 19.06 5.88 -8.33
C ALA A 110 19.95 4.97 -9.18
N GLY A 111 19.46 4.58 -10.35
CA GLY A 111 20.19 3.66 -11.24
C GLY A 111 19.80 2.19 -11.14
N LEU A 112 18.88 1.85 -10.25
CA LEU A 112 18.34 0.48 -10.20
C LEU A 112 17.52 0.15 -11.43
#